data_0a00a003e39a24a29a027771f4744d67
#
_entry.id   0a00a003e39a24a29a027771f4744d67
#
_cell.length_a   1.000
_cell.length_b   1.000
_cell.length_c   1.000
_cell.angle_alpha   90.00
_cell.angle_beta   90.00
_cell.angle_gamma   90.00
#
_symmetry.space_group_name_H-M   'P 1'
#
loop_
_entity.id
_entity.type
_entity.pdbx_description
1 polymer ?
#
loop_
_entity_poly.entity_id
_entity_poly.type
_entity_poly.pdbx_seq_one_letter_code
_entity_poly.pdbx_strand_id
1 'polypeptide(L)'
;MTKSSPPRHAVVIGGSLSGMLAAAVLAEHATVTIIEADALPHGPEPRRGLPQARHTHLLWSGGARAIEKILPGITDDWTAAGAFRRSLPTDLVTKTAQGWLPRHGEMQFNISCSRDLLDSVVRSRVIGLDGVTILQQSRVRGLEGTADRITGVRVDTAGGPEDRLVAADLVVDASGRGSRSRTWLEALGVSGLKEAGVDSGLVYATRIFEAPEGAHAAGFPIINVQSDPRVPVPGQTATIVPIEDGRWQATLSGTRGGQPTGDPEAFIPFAKGVRDPIVGELLEGRKPLTDVAVTQGTANRRIFFEKADLPDGFFAVGDSVATFNPLYGQGMTVAAQGLLAVRTLLRAKGLSHPSIGREAQRAIAPQVAVAWDLATSQDILYPGATGIEPRAGAGLLNAYVDRLMTGATTKSSLTAALLQVITMNRAPSYWIRPGVVWDVVRASGRGALKAPPLTAAERTVAGLDQDGPAAPAAPAGDPAGSPDPADPVGQAR
;
A
#
# COMPACT_ATOMS: atom_id res chain seq x y z
N MET A 1 -15.88 44.95 16.69
CA MET A 1 -16.34 43.55 16.46
C MET A 1 -15.89 43.13 15.10
N THR A 2 -14.76 42.44 15.01
CA THR A 2 -14.29 41.83 13.77
C THR A 2 -15.27 40.70 13.44
N LYS A 3 -15.98 40.81 12.32
CA LYS A 3 -16.79 39.70 11.76
C LYS A 3 -15.82 38.55 11.51
N SER A 4 -15.86 37.51 12.35
CA SER A 4 -15.14 36.29 12.04
C SER A 4 -15.68 35.78 10.70
N SER A 5 -14.81 35.58 9.73
CA SER A 5 -15.19 34.90 8.48
C SER A 5 -15.81 33.55 8.84
N PRO A 6 -16.86 33.11 8.13
CA PRO A 6 -17.44 31.79 8.38
C PRO A 6 -16.34 30.72 8.29
N PRO A 7 -16.44 29.67 9.11
CA PRO A 7 -15.47 28.59 9.05
C PRO A 7 -15.44 28.00 7.63
N ARG A 8 -14.25 27.74 7.13
CA ARG A 8 -14.06 27.08 5.82
C ARG A 8 -14.68 25.70 5.85
N HIS A 9 -15.16 25.26 4.70
CA HIS A 9 -15.77 23.95 4.54
C HIS A 9 -15.04 23.15 3.45
N ALA A 10 -14.65 21.92 3.77
CA ALA A 10 -14.06 20.98 2.83
C ALA A 10 -14.96 19.74 2.65
N VAL A 11 -15.01 19.25 1.44
CA VAL A 11 -15.71 18.00 1.10
C VAL A 11 -14.68 16.94 0.68
N VAL A 12 -14.82 15.74 1.24
CA VAL A 12 -14.03 14.56 0.85
C VAL A 12 -14.96 13.52 0.22
N ILE A 13 -14.67 13.12 -1.00
CA ILE A 13 -15.44 12.11 -1.72
C ILE A 13 -14.81 10.74 -1.45
N GLY A 14 -15.54 9.86 -0.74
CA GLY A 14 -15.13 8.53 -0.33
C GLY A 14 -14.59 8.46 1.09
N GLY A 15 -15.06 7.47 1.85
CA GLY A 15 -14.77 7.25 3.28
C GLY A 15 -13.90 6.00 3.54
N SER A 16 -12.97 5.65 2.64
CA SER A 16 -11.94 4.64 2.92
C SER A 16 -10.67 5.29 3.49
N LEU A 17 -9.59 4.52 3.68
CA LEU A 17 -8.36 4.99 4.32
C LEU A 17 -7.90 6.37 3.81
N SER A 18 -7.80 6.54 2.48
CA SER A 18 -7.34 7.81 1.90
C SER A 18 -8.28 8.98 2.22
N GLY A 19 -9.59 8.75 2.18
CA GLY A 19 -10.58 9.77 2.50
C GLY A 19 -10.61 10.11 3.99
N MET A 20 -10.50 9.12 4.88
CA MET A 20 -10.40 9.33 6.31
C MET A 20 -9.15 10.14 6.67
N LEU A 21 -7.99 9.79 6.12
CA LEU A 21 -6.76 10.54 6.34
C LEU A 21 -6.82 11.96 5.76
N ALA A 22 -7.46 12.13 4.59
CA ALA A 22 -7.70 13.47 4.03
C ALA A 22 -8.57 14.32 4.96
N ALA A 23 -9.65 13.74 5.48
CA ALA A 23 -10.52 14.41 6.43
C ALA A 23 -9.77 14.82 7.72
N ALA A 24 -8.94 13.93 8.27
CA ALA A 24 -8.12 14.25 9.45
C ALA A 24 -7.16 15.41 9.19
N VAL A 25 -6.52 15.46 8.02
CA VAL A 25 -5.62 16.56 7.64
C VAL A 25 -6.39 17.87 7.46
N LEU A 26 -7.57 17.81 6.86
CA LEU A 26 -8.38 19.03 6.58
C LEU A 26 -9.07 19.55 7.83
N ALA A 27 -9.41 18.71 8.80
CA ALA A 27 -10.05 19.08 10.07
C ALA A 27 -9.19 20.08 10.89
N GLU A 28 -7.88 20.14 10.66
CA GLU A 28 -7.01 21.16 11.26
C GLU A 28 -7.31 22.59 10.73
N HIS A 29 -8.05 22.72 9.61
CA HIS A 29 -8.20 23.99 8.88
C HIS A 29 -9.65 24.35 8.52
N ALA A 30 -10.58 23.39 8.57
CA ALA A 30 -11.95 23.54 8.09
C ALA A 30 -12.90 22.55 8.78
N THR A 31 -14.19 22.80 8.71
CA THR A 31 -15.18 21.73 8.88
C THR A 31 -15.12 20.80 7.67
N VAL A 32 -15.30 19.50 7.86
CA VAL A 32 -15.15 18.50 6.82
C VAL A 32 -16.41 17.65 6.71
N THR A 33 -16.93 17.51 5.49
CA THR A 33 -17.98 16.53 5.18
C THR A 33 -17.39 15.43 4.31
N ILE A 34 -17.35 14.20 4.84
CA ILE A 34 -17.03 13.01 4.04
C ILE A 34 -18.33 12.51 3.41
N ILE A 35 -18.33 12.31 2.09
CA ILE A 35 -19.47 11.75 1.36
C ILE A 35 -19.11 10.32 0.97
N GLU A 36 -19.85 9.35 1.55
CA GLU A 36 -19.62 7.91 1.36
C GLU A 36 -20.84 7.23 0.76
N ALA A 37 -20.61 6.46 -0.32
CA ALA A 37 -21.66 5.78 -1.05
C ALA A 37 -22.27 4.60 -0.28
N ASP A 38 -21.50 3.96 0.60
CA ASP A 38 -21.95 2.85 1.42
C ASP A 38 -22.45 3.29 2.80
N ALA A 39 -23.17 2.40 3.46
CA ALA A 39 -23.29 2.43 4.90
C ALA A 39 -21.96 1.93 5.51
N LEU A 40 -21.37 2.70 6.40
CA LEU A 40 -20.13 2.31 7.07
C LEU A 40 -20.42 1.37 8.24
N PRO A 41 -19.73 0.24 8.37
CA PRO A 41 -19.88 -0.63 9.52
C PRO A 41 -19.31 0.01 10.79
N HIS A 42 -19.80 -0.41 11.93
CA HIS A 42 -19.30 0.06 13.23
C HIS A 42 -17.95 -0.55 13.60
N GLY A 43 -17.69 -1.79 13.20
CA GLY A 43 -16.49 -2.57 13.49
C GLY A 43 -15.66 -2.93 12.25
N PRO A 44 -14.78 -3.95 12.38
CA PRO A 44 -13.93 -4.45 11.31
C PRO A 44 -14.68 -5.40 10.37
N GLU A 45 -15.80 -4.97 9.85
CA GLU A 45 -16.66 -5.75 8.98
C GLU A 45 -16.40 -5.41 7.51
N PRO A 46 -16.53 -6.39 6.58
CA PRO A 46 -16.36 -6.17 5.16
C PRO A 46 -17.30 -5.10 4.60
N ARG A 47 -16.79 -4.27 3.69
CA ARG A 47 -17.53 -3.24 2.99
C ARG A 47 -17.78 -3.62 1.54
N ARG A 48 -19.00 -3.36 1.04
CA ARG A 48 -19.36 -3.63 -0.36
C ARG A 48 -18.52 -2.81 -1.34
N GLY A 49 -18.28 -1.54 -1.06
CA GLY A 49 -17.51 -0.62 -1.91
C GLY A 49 -15.99 -0.79 -1.80
N LEU A 50 -15.51 -1.76 -1.01
CA LEU A 50 -14.09 -2.02 -0.83
C LEU A 50 -13.75 -3.50 -1.09
N PRO A 51 -14.03 -4.04 -2.28
CA PRO A 51 -13.85 -5.48 -2.57
C PRO A 51 -12.40 -5.94 -2.42
N GLN A 52 -11.43 -5.06 -2.64
CA GLN A 52 -10.00 -5.35 -2.45
C GLN A 52 -9.62 -5.63 -0.99
N ALA A 53 -10.43 -5.22 0.00
CA ALA A 53 -10.17 -5.50 1.42
C ALA A 53 -10.11 -7.00 1.74
N ARG A 54 -10.70 -7.84 0.90
CA ARG A 54 -10.66 -9.30 1.03
C ARG A 54 -9.27 -9.91 0.78
N HIS A 55 -8.36 -9.15 0.14
CA HIS A 55 -7.00 -9.60 -0.15
C HIS A 55 -6.01 -9.13 0.92
N THR A 56 -4.83 -9.75 0.91
CA THR A 56 -3.74 -9.37 1.81
C THR A 56 -3.32 -7.92 1.61
N HIS A 57 -3.21 -7.21 2.71
CA HIS A 57 -2.70 -5.85 2.77
C HIS A 57 -1.56 -5.77 3.79
N LEU A 58 -0.49 -5.09 3.41
CA LEU A 58 0.64 -4.77 4.29
C LEU A 58 0.77 -3.26 4.38
N LEU A 59 0.71 -2.71 5.58
CA LEU A 59 1.01 -1.30 5.79
C LEU A 59 2.49 -1.17 6.14
N TRP A 60 3.29 -0.77 5.17
CA TRP A 60 4.72 -0.59 5.34
C TRP A 60 5.05 0.51 6.36
N SER A 61 6.22 0.40 6.99
CA SER A 61 6.68 1.34 8.04
C SER A 61 6.67 2.80 7.59
N GLY A 62 6.94 3.10 6.32
CA GLY A 62 6.83 4.46 5.78
C GLY A 62 5.41 5.00 5.84
N GLY A 63 4.42 4.16 5.54
CA GLY A 63 3.00 4.50 5.64
C GLY A 63 2.53 4.59 7.09
N ALA A 64 2.89 3.60 7.92
CA ALA A 64 2.54 3.60 9.34
C ALA A 64 3.05 4.86 10.05
N ARG A 65 4.32 5.24 9.83
CA ARG A 65 4.89 6.48 10.36
C ARG A 65 4.20 7.75 9.83
N ALA A 66 3.75 7.74 8.57
CA ALA A 66 3.02 8.89 8.02
C ALA A 66 1.64 9.02 8.65
N ILE A 67 0.92 7.90 8.83
CA ILE A 67 -0.39 7.90 9.51
C ILE A 67 -0.24 8.26 10.98
N GLU A 68 0.78 7.75 11.68
CA GLU A 68 1.08 8.12 13.06
C GLU A 68 1.30 9.63 13.24
N LYS A 69 1.93 10.29 12.26
CA LYS A 69 2.07 11.75 12.28
C LYS A 69 0.75 12.48 12.05
N ILE A 70 -0.18 11.91 11.27
CA ILE A 70 -1.51 12.49 11.02
C ILE A 70 -2.44 12.24 12.20
N LEU A 71 -2.43 11.02 12.73
CA LEU A 71 -3.26 10.52 13.83
C LEU A 71 -2.35 9.96 14.95
N PRO A 72 -1.82 10.79 15.83
CA PRO A 72 -0.92 10.34 16.91
C PRO A 72 -1.54 9.26 17.79
N GLY A 73 -0.78 8.19 18.08
CA GLY A 73 -1.22 7.04 18.86
C GLY A 73 -1.95 5.95 18.05
N ILE A 74 -2.10 6.10 16.74
CA ILE A 74 -2.82 5.14 15.90
C ILE A 74 -2.13 3.76 15.86
N THR A 75 -0.81 3.71 16.02
CA THR A 75 -0.06 2.44 16.05
C THR A 75 -0.43 1.62 17.28
N ASP A 76 -0.60 2.27 18.43
CA ASP A 76 -1.04 1.62 19.67
C ASP A 76 -2.49 1.16 19.55
N ASP A 77 -3.35 1.97 18.94
CA ASP A 77 -4.75 1.61 18.70
C ASP A 77 -4.87 0.37 17.80
N TRP A 78 -4.09 0.28 16.70
CA TRP A 78 -4.06 -0.92 15.86
C TRP A 78 -3.61 -2.15 16.65
N THR A 79 -2.55 -2.00 17.44
CA THR A 79 -2.02 -3.10 18.26
C THR A 79 -3.05 -3.55 19.29
N ALA A 80 -3.71 -2.61 20.00
CA ALA A 80 -4.77 -2.90 20.95
C ALA A 80 -5.98 -3.58 20.30
N ALA A 81 -6.26 -3.28 19.02
CA ALA A 81 -7.31 -3.92 18.24
C ALA A 81 -6.92 -5.32 17.69
N GLY A 82 -5.68 -5.78 17.90
CA GLY A 82 -5.20 -7.11 17.49
C GLY A 82 -4.30 -7.12 16.26
N ALA A 83 -3.92 -5.97 15.71
CA ALA A 83 -2.94 -5.94 14.65
C ALA A 83 -1.53 -6.26 15.16
N PHE A 84 -0.70 -6.83 14.28
CA PHE A 84 0.69 -7.16 14.60
C PHE A 84 1.63 -6.11 14.03
N ARG A 85 2.56 -5.63 14.85
CA ARG A 85 3.75 -4.94 14.38
C ARG A 85 4.83 -5.99 14.10
N ARG A 86 5.08 -6.28 12.83
CA ARG A 86 6.05 -7.28 12.36
C ARG A 86 7.38 -6.63 12.04
N SER A 87 8.46 -7.17 12.64
CA SER A 87 9.83 -6.73 12.39
C SER A 87 10.35 -7.25 11.04
N LEU A 88 10.98 -6.40 10.26
CA LEU A 88 11.52 -6.77 8.96
C LEU A 88 13.06 -6.65 8.96
N PRO A 89 13.78 -7.64 8.44
CA PRO A 89 13.32 -8.90 7.83
C PRO A 89 13.04 -10.04 8.82
N THR A 90 13.11 -9.82 10.12
CA THR A 90 13.01 -10.87 11.16
C THR A 90 11.72 -11.71 11.03
N ASP A 91 10.58 -11.05 10.85
CA ASP A 91 9.26 -11.71 10.76
C ASP A 91 8.78 -11.86 9.30
N LEU A 92 9.75 -11.94 8.36
CA LEU A 92 9.48 -12.10 6.94
C LEU A 92 10.34 -13.22 6.35
N VAL A 93 9.71 -14.31 5.94
CA VAL A 93 10.30 -15.38 5.14
C VAL A 93 9.92 -15.13 3.69
N THR A 94 10.82 -14.54 2.91
CA THR A 94 10.51 -14.20 1.52
C THR A 94 11.54 -14.75 0.54
N LYS A 95 11.03 -15.38 -0.52
CA LYS A 95 11.80 -15.80 -1.69
C LYS A 95 11.61 -14.78 -2.80
N THR A 96 12.64 -13.99 -3.05
CA THR A 96 12.69 -13.05 -4.18
C THR A 96 13.10 -13.76 -5.47
N ALA A 97 13.14 -13.04 -6.58
CA ALA A 97 13.68 -13.57 -7.83
C ALA A 97 15.12 -14.12 -7.66
N GLN A 98 15.92 -13.54 -6.77
CA GLN A 98 17.33 -13.87 -6.54
C GLN A 98 17.55 -14.96 -5.47
N GLY A 99 16.56 -15.27 -4.66
CA GLY A 99 16.63 -16.29 -3.61
C GLY A 99 15.96 -15.87 -2.31
N TRP A 100 16.15 -16.69 -1.26
CA TRP A 100 15.64 -16.39 0.07
C TRP A 100 16.41 -15.23 0.71
N LEU A 101 15.67 -14.28 1.31
CA LEU A 101 16.28 -13.24 2.13
C LEU A 101 16.59 -13.79 3.54
N PRO A 102 17.79 -13.53 4.08
CA PRO A 102 18.12 -13.90 5.45
C PRO A 102 17.36 -13.03 6.45
N ARG A 103 16.99 -13.63 7.58
CA ARG A 103 16.27 -12.98 8.67
C ARG A 103 17.27 -12.36 9.66
N HIS A 104 17.74 -11.18 9.32
CA HIS A 104 18.57 -10.36 10.23
C HIS A 104 17.70 -9.74 11.34
N GLY A 105 18.32 -9.02 12.28
CA GLY A 105 17.61 -8.19 13.26
C GLY A 105 16.71 -7.13 12.61
N GLU A 106 15.86 -6.49 13.40
CA GLU A 106 14.91 -5.48 12.89
C GLU A 106 15.62 -4.31 12.19
N MET A 107 15.22 -4.06 10.96
CA MET A 107 15.68 -2.91 10.15
C MET A 107 14.52 -1.99 9.81
N GLN A 108 13.32 -2.54 9.62
CA GLN A 108 12.06 -1.88 9.36
C GLN A 108 10.92 -2.70 9.99
N PHE A 109 9.69 -2.26 9.81
CA PHE A 109 8.51 -3.00 10.24
C PHE A 109 7.36 -2.82 9.26
N ASN A 110 6.31 -3.62 9.44
CA ASN A 110 4.99 -3.40 8.87
C ASN A 110 3.90 -3.62 9.93
N ILE A 111 2.71 -3.09 9.67
CA ILE A 111 1.49 -3.43 10.39
C ILE A 111 0.76 -4.50 9.59
N SER A 112 0.48 -5.62 10.22
CA SER A 112 -0.14 -6.81 9.65
C SER A 112 -1.45 -7.10 10.37
N CYS A 113 -2.54 -7.01 9.63
CA CYS A 113 -3.91 -7.33 10.07
C CYS A 113 -4.81 -7.41 8.84
N SER A 114 -6.09 -7.77 9.04
CA SER A 114 -7.06 -7.61 7.96
C SER A 114 -7.23 -6.14 7.59
N ARG A 115 -7.58 -5.88 6.35
CA ARG A 115 -7.85 -4.51 5.89
C ARG A 115 -9.06 -3.91 6.61
N ASP A 116 -10.03 -4.74 6.95
CA ASP A 116 -11.24 -4.31 7.65
C ASP A 116 -10.90 -3.80 9.06
N LEU A 117 -10.00 -4.47 9.78
CA LEU A 117 -9.52 -4.02 11.08
C LEU A 117 -8.73 -2.71 10.95
N LEU A 118 -7.79 -2.63 10.00
CA LEU A 118 -6.97 -1.43 9.79
C LEU A 118 -7.84 -0.20 9.53
N ASP A 119 -8.81 -0.33 8.60
CA ASP A 119 -9.71 0.76 8.23
C ASP A 119 -10.68 1.13 9.35
N SER A 120 -11.17 0.14 10.15
CA SER A 120 -12.10 0.40 11.25
C SER A 120 -11.49 1.28 12.35
N VAL A 121 -10.23 1.01 12.71
CA VAL A 121 -9.49 1.80 13.71
C VAL A 121 -9.29 3.24 13.22
N VAL A 122 -8.81 3.43 11.99
CA VAL A 122 -8.65 4.78 11.40
C VAL A 122 -9.99 5.51 11.33
N ARG A 123 -11.04 4.82 10.88
CA ARG A 123 -12.38 5.39 10.79
C ARG A 123 -12.89 5.87 12.15
N SER A 124 -12.77 5.05 13.19
CA SER A 124 -13.21 5.41 14.55
C SER A 124 -12.49 6.65 15.06
N ARG A 125 -11.19 6.76 14.83
CA ARG A 125 -10.41 7.94 15.23
C ARG A 125 -10.83 9.19 14.48
N VAL A 126 -11.10 9.09 13.18
CA VAL A 126 -11.43 10.25 12.33
C VAL A 126 -12.86 10.74 12.57
N ILE A 127 -13.82 9.82 12.76
CA ILE A 127 -15.20 10.20 13.09
C ILE A 127 -15.28 10.92 14.43
N GLY A 128 -14.39 10.60 15.37
CA GLY A 128 -14.30 11.26 16.68
C GLY A 128 -13.63 12.64 16.66
N LEU A 129 -13.15 13.14 15.51
CA LEU A 129 -12.55 14.47 15.42
C LEU A 129 -13.63 15.55 15.34
N ASP A 130 -13.41 16.65 16.07
CA ASP A 130 -14.28 17.83 16.00
C ASP A 130 -14.35 18.38 14.57
N GLY A 131 -15.54 18.74 14.12
CA GLY A 131 -15.76 19.34 12.81
C GLY A 131 -15.78 18.36 11.64
N VAL A 132 -15.64 17.04 11.87
CA VAL A 132 -15.79 16.00 10.85
C VAL A 132 -17.19 15.42 10.90
N THR A 133 -17.87 15.39 9.76
CA THR A 133 -19.17 14.73 9.57
C THR A 133 -19.11 13.76 8.42
N ILE A 134 -19.94 12.69 8.47
CA ILE A 134 -20.04 11.72 7.38
C ILE A 134 -21.47 11.67 6.87
N LEU A 135 -21.61 11.90 5.58
CA LEU A 135 -22.83 11.70 4.84
C LEU A 135 -22.77 10.33 4.16
N GLN A 136 -23.31 9.33 4.84
CA GLN A 136 -23.34 7.93 4.36
C GLN A 136 -24.47 7.69 3.36
N GLN A 137 -24.41 6.57 2.62
CA GLN A 137 -25.38 6.18 1.61
C GLN A 137 -25.66 7.34 0.62
N SER A 138 -24.61 8.09 0.32
CA SER A 138 -24.66 9.32 -0.48
C SER A 138 -23.64 9.25 -1.59
N ARG A 139 -24.10 9.48 -2.81
CA ARG A 139 -23.28 9.32 -4.01
C ARG A 139 -23.07 10.66 -4.70
N VAL A 140 -21.81 11.04 -4.85
CA VAL A 140 -21.45 12.22 -5.66
C VAL A 140 -21.74 11.93 -7.14
N ARG A 141 -22.45 12.84 -7.78
CA ARG A 141 -22.83 12.78 -9.21
C ARG A 141 -21.94 13.65 -10.08
N GLY A 142 -21.43 14.74 -9.54
CA GLY A 142 -20.58 15.68 -10.26
C GLY A 142 -19.93 16.70 -9.37
N LEU A 143 -18.96 17.41 -9.94
CA LEU A 143 -18.37 18.61 -9.35
C LEU A 143 -19.22 19.82 -9.73
N GLU A 144 -19.32 20.78 -8.83
CA GLU A 144 -19.94 22.09 -9.07
C GLU A 144 -18.85 23.14 -9.23
N GLY A 145 -18.95 23.99 -10.24
CA GLY A 145 -18.00 25.06 -10.50
C GLY A 145 -17.70 25.27 -11.97
N THR A 146 -16.49 25.70 -12.28
CA THR A 146 -15.99 25.98 -13.63
C THR A 146 -14.61 25.35 -13.84
N ALA A 147 -14.06 25.49 -15.03
CA ALA A 147 -12.67 25.08 -15.31
C ALA A 147 -11.63 25.81 -14.43
N ASP A 148 -11.96 26.99 -13.88
CA ASP A 148 -11.07 27.78 -13.06
C ASP A 148 -11.20 27.46 -11.56
N ARG A 149 -12.42 27.07 -11.09
CA ARG A 149 -12.70 26.86 -9.68
C ARG A 149 -13.82 25.87 -9.42
N ILE A 150 -13.57 24.92 -8.52
CA ILE A 150 -14.59 24.04 -7.93
C ILE A 150 -15.12 24.71 -6.66
N THR A 151 -16.45 24.70 -6.51
CA THR A 151 -17.20 25.34 -5.43
C THR A 151 -18.08 24.38 -4.63
N GLY A 152 -18.07 23.09 -5.00
CA GLY A 152 -18.84 22.05 -4.31
C GLY A 152 -19.03 20.78 -5.12
N VAL A 153 -19.97 19.99 -4.69
CA VAL A 153 -20.36 18.70 -5.35
C VAL A 153 -21.88 18.55 -5.38
N ARG A 154 -22.38 17.82 -6.39
CA ARG A 154 -23.76 17.36 -6.51
C ARG A 154 -23.89 15.95 -5.93
N VAL A 155 -24.87 15.73 -5.07
CA VAL A 155 -24.99 14.51 -4.26
C VAL A 155 -26.43 14.00 -4.29
N ASP A 156 -26.56 12.68 -4.51
CA ASP A 156 -27.79 11.94 -4.23
C ASP A 156 -27.61 11.19 -2.92
N THR A 157 -28.61 11.31 -2.04
CA THR A 157 -28.64 10.60 -0.76
C THR A 157 -29.80 9.60 -0.78
N ALA A 158 -29.54 8.36 -0.39
CA ALA A 158 -30.58 7.33 -0.31
C ALA A 158 -31.71 7.78 0.63
N GLY A 159 -32.95 7.78 0.11
CA GLY A 159 -34.12 8.25 0.86
C GLY A 159 -34.19 9.76 1.11
N GLY A 160 -33.30 10.53 0.50
CA GLY A 160 -33.23 12.00 0.59
C GLY A 160 -33.39 12.68 -0.78
N PRO A 161 -33.13 14.00 -0.85
CA PRO A 161 -33.22 14.73 -2.10
C PRO A 161 -32.15 14.28 -3.10
N GLU A 162 -32.53 14.19 -4.36
CA GLU A 162 -31.62 14.00 -5.49
C GLU A 162 -30.97 15.33 -5.87
N ASP A 163 -29.77 15.27 -6.46
CA ASP A 163 -29.01 16.39 -6.99
C ASP A 163 -28.80 17.56 -6.00
N ARG A 164 -28.63 17.23 -4.71
CA ARG A 164 -28.38 18.23 -3.68
C ARG A 164 -26.98 18.83 -3.84
N LEU A 165 -26.90 20.18 -3.87
CA LEU A 165 -25.62 20.87 -3.80
C LEU A 165 -25.03 20.85 -2.37
N VAL A 166 -23.80 20.38 -2.23
CA VAL A 166 -22.97 20.55 -1.04
C VAL A 166 -21.83 21.50 -1.39
N ALA A 167 -21.97 22.77 -0.99
CA ALA A 167 -20.97 23.80 -1.24
C ALA A 167 -19.70 23.54 -0.44
N ALA A 168 -18.52 23.83 -1.01
CA ALA A 168 -17.23 23.65 -0.37
C ALA A 168 -16.19 24.65 -0.89
N ASP A 169 -15.27 25.05 -0.01
CA ASP A 169 -14.08 25.83 -0.38
C ASP A 169 -13.00 24.93 -1.03
N LEU A 170 -13.02 23.62 -0.68
CA LEU A 170 -12.10 22.61 -1.20
C LEU A 170 -12.81 21.26 -1.31
N VAL A 171 -12.67 20.62 -2.46
CA VAL A 171 -13.15 19.25 -2.73
C VAL A 171 -11.94 18.32 -2.91
N VAL A 172 -11.93 17.21 -2.17
CA VAL A 172 -10.89 16.17 -2.28
C VAL A 172 -11.51 14.89 -2.82
N ASP A 173 -11.04 14.44 -3.97
CA ASP A 173 -11.44 13.15 -4.50
C ASP A 173 -10.56 12.01 -3.93
N ALA A 174 -11.15 11.24 -3.03
CA ALA A 174 -10.62 10.00 -2.47
C ALA A 174 -11.54 8.79 -2.79
N SER A 175 -12.33 8.88 -3.87
CA SER A 175 -13.31 7.85 -4.25
C SER A 175 -12.67 6.57 -4.81
N GLY A 176 -11.34 6.55 -4.96
CA GLY A 176 -10.58 5.38 -5.30
C GLY A 176 -10.59 5.05 -6.80
N ARG A 177 -10.40 3.76 -7.12
CA ARG A 177 -10.27 3.26 -8.50
C ARG A 177 -11.46 3.62 -9.39
N GLY A 178 -12.65 3.72 -8.80
CA GLY A 178 -13.89 4.10 -9.51
C GLY A 178 -14.09 5.61 -9.67
N SER A 179 -13.08 6.43 -9.40
CA SER A 179 -13.16 7.88 -9.53
C SER A 179 -13.65 8.32 -10.91
N ARG A 180 -14.56 9.27 -10.90
CA ARG A 180 -15.09 9.93 -12.08
C ARG A 180 -14.57 11.36 -12.23
N SER A 181 -13.65 11.79 -11.37
CA SER A 181 -13.17 13.17 -11.35
C SER A 181 -12.60 13.63 -12.69
N ARG A 182 -11.90 12.74 -13.42
CA ARG A 182 -11.45 13.06 -14.78
C ARG A 182 -12.62 13.48 -15.68
N THR A 183 -13.65 12.64 -15.75
CA THR A 183 -14.85 12.91 -16.57
C THR A 183 -15.56 14.20 -16.14
N TRP A 184 -15.67 14.42 -14.83
CA TRP A 184 -16.32 15.65 -14.31
C TRP A 184 -15.51 16.89 -14.61
N LEU A 185 -14.19 16.86 -14.47
CA LEU A 185 -13.29 17.97 -14.80
C LEU A 185 -13.30 18.28 -16.30
N GLU A 186 -13.26 17.23 -17.15
CA GLU A 186 -13.38 17.38 -18.61
C GLU A 186 -14.72 18.02 -19.01
N ALA A 187 -15.83 17.64 -18.35
CA ALA A 187 -17.14 18.23 -18.57
C ALA A 187 -17.22 19.71 -18.16
N LEU A 188 -16.40 20.15 -17.20
CA LEU A 188 -16.24 21.56 -16.80
C LEU A 188 -15.27 22.34 -17.70
N GLY A 189 -14.67 21.70 -18.71
CA GLY A 189 -13.75 22.33 -19.67
C GLY A 189 -12.27 22.20 -19.30
N VAL A 190 -11.90 21.45 -18.26
CA VAL A 190 -10.50 21.16 -17.93
C VAL A 190 -9.90 20.25 -18.98
N SER A 191 -8.79 20.66 -19.59
CA SER A 191 -8.09 19.93 -20.64
C SER A 191 -6.73 19.39 -20.16
N GLY A 192 -6.12 18.53 -20.96
CA GLY A 192 -4.74 18.05 -20.72
C GLY A 192 -4.59 16.98 -19.65
N LEU A 193 -5.68 16.40 -19.12
CA LEU A 193 -5.64 15.28 -18.20
C LEU A 193 -5.13 14.01 -18.92
N LYS A 194 -3.85 13.73 -18.77
CA LYS A 194 -3.21 12.54 -19.33
C LYS A 194 -3.35 11.36 -18.40
N GLU A 195 -3.53 10.18 -18.99
CA GLU A 195 -3.57 8.90 -18.28
C GLU A 195 -2.55 7.95 -18.87
N ALA A 196 -1.99 7.09 -18.04
CA ALA A 196 -1.12 6.02 -18.42
C ALA A 196 -1.47 4.74 -17.67
N GLY A 197 -1.17 3.58 -18.27
CA GLY A 197 -1.42 2.28 -17.67
C GLY A 197 -0.38 1.25 -18.08
N VAL A 198 -0.22 0.23 -17.22
CA VAL A 198 0.49 -1.01 -17.51
C VAL A 198 -0.35 -2.16 -16.99
N ASP A 199 -0.68 -3.10 -17.87
CA ASP A 199 -1.52 -4.26 -17.56
C ASP A 199 -0.77 -5.57 -17.83
N SER A 200 -0.39 -6.26 -16.77
CA SER A 200 0.17 -7.61 -16.81
C SER A 200 -0.90 -8.72 -16.76
N GLY A 201 -2.18 -8.37 -16.76
CA GLY A 201 -3.29 -9.31 -16.65
C GLY A 201 -3.35 -10.02 -15.30
N LEU A 202 -2.89 -9.36 -14.25
CA LEU A 202 -2.78 -9.95 -12.91
C LEU A 202 -4.15 -10.20 -12.29
N VAL A 203 -4.29 -11.38 -11.68
CA VAL A 203 -5.47 -11.82 -10.92
C VAL A 203 -5.03 -12.22 -9.52
N TYR A 204 -5.85 -11.90 -8.54
CA TYR A 204 -5.68 -12.35 -7.14
C TYR A 204 -6.78 -13.33 -6.75
N ALA A 205 -6.41 -14.37 -6.01
CA ALA A 205 -7.31 -15.26 -5.30
C ALA A 205 -6.86 -15.31 -3.83
N THR A 206 -7.79 -15.07 -2.91
CA THR A 206 -7.50 -15.05 -1.47
C THR A 206 -8.48 -15.90 -0.72
N ARG A 207 -7.96 -16.62 0.28
CA ARG A 207 -8.74 -17.42 1.22
C ARG A 207 -8.17 -17.26 2.62
N ILE A 208 -9.02 -17.23 3.62
CA ILE A 208 -8.60 -17.20 5.03
C ILE A 208 -8.65 -18.61 5.59
N PHE A 209 -7.61 -18.97 6.34
CA PHE A 209 -7.47 -20.26 7.00
C PHE A 209 -7.31 -20.08 8.51
N GLU A 210 -7.70 -21.08 9.27
CA GLU A 210 -7.36 -21.20 10.67
C GLU A 210 -5.84 -21.42 10.80
N ALA A 211 -5.17 -20.59 11.60
CA ALA A 211 -3.75 -20.77 11.86
C ALA A 211 -3.52 -21.99 12.75
N PRO A 212 -2.35 -22.65 12.67
CA PRO A 212 -2.00 -23.71 13.62
C PRO A 212 -2.06 -23.20 15.06
N GLU A 213 -2.44 -24.09 15.98
CA GLU A 213 -2.37 -23.79 17.40
C GLU A 213 -0.93 -23.39 17.79
N GLY A 214 -0.83 -22.34 18.59
CA GLY A 214 0.47 -21.78 19.00
C GLY A 214 1.15 -20.87 17.97
N ALA A 215 0.69 -20.79 16.73
CA ALA A 215 1.33 -19.94 15.70
C ALA A 215 1.35 -18.46 16.09
N HIS A 216 0.29 -17.99 16.73
CA HIS A 216 0.21 -16.62 17.23
C HIS A 216 1.26 -16.38 18.32
N ALA A 217 1.32 -17.26 19.31
CA ALA A 217 2.28 -17.15 20.42
C ALA A 217 3.74 -17.30 19.98
N ALA A 218 3.98 -18.13 18.94
CA ALA A 218 5.29 -18.31 18.34
C ALA A 218 5.70 -17.12 17.43
N GLY A 219 4.84 -16.13 17.23
CA GLY A 219 5.12 -15.00 16.34
C GLY A 219 5.31 -15.43 14.88
N PHE A 220 4.53 -16.41 14.38
CA PHE A 220 4.72 -16.98 13.05
C PHE A 220 4.86 -15.90 11.98
N PRO A 221 5.90 -15.96 11.10
CA PRO A 221 6.24 -14.88 10.18
C PRO A 221 5.28 -14.77 9.00
N ILE A 222 5.38 -13.68 8.26
CA ILE A 222 4.83 -13.56 6.91
C ILE A 222 5.65 -14.46 5.99
N ILE A 223 4.97 -15.28 5.17
CA ILE A 223 5.59 -16.12 4.15
C ILE A 223 5.25 -15.55 2.78
N ASN A 224 6.25 -15.32 1.95
CA ASN A 224 6.04 -14.76 0.61
C ASN A 224 6.98 -15.43 -0.41
N VAL A 225 6.41 -16.06 -1.42
CA VAL A 225 7.14 -16.59 -2.59
C VAL A 225 6.81 -15.74 -3.79
N GLN A 226 7.78 -14.95 -4.25
CA GLN A 226 7.63 -14.04 -5.38
C GLN A 226 7.92 -14.74 -6.71
N SER A 227 7.28 -14.27 -7.77
CA SER A 227 7.62 -14.61 -9.16
C SER A 227 8.99 -14.04 -9.56
N ASP A 228 9.48 -14.47 -10.70
CA ASP A 228 10.73 -13.96 -11.30
C ASP A 228 10.42 -13.31 -12.66
N PRO A 229 10.35 -11.98 -12.76
CA PRO A 229 10.03 -11.30 -14.01
C PRO A 229 11.12 -11.39 -15.06
N ARG A 230 12.31 -11.92 -14.73
CA ARG A 230 13.42 -12.14 -15.68
C ARG A 230 13.22 -13.40 -16.50
N VAL A 231 12.34 -14.30 -16.07
CA VAL A 231 12.01 -15.53 -16.80
C VAL A 231 10.77 -15.29 -17.65
N PRO A 232 10.78 -15.61 -18.95
CA PRO A 232 9.67 -15.32 -19.86
C PRO A 232 8.51 -16.32 -19.71
N VAL A 233 8.01 -16.44 -18.48
CA VAL A 233 6.83 -17.25 -18.10
C VAL A 233 5.85 -16.39 -17.32
N PRO A 234 4.57 -16.77 -17.24
CA PRO A 234 3.62 -16.09 -16.37
C PRO A 234 4.12 -16.03 -14.93
N GLY A 235 4.06 -14.84 -14.33
CA GLY A 235 4.44 -14.65 -12.93
C GLY A 235 3.39 -15.24 -12.00
N GLN A 236 3.80 -16.09 -11.05
CA GLN A 236 2.94 -16.65 -10.02
C GLN A 236 3.53 -16.40 -8.64
N THR A 237 2.72 -15.97 -7.69
CA THR A 237 3.12 -15.71 -6.31
C THR A 237 2.17 -16.36 -5.32
N ALA A 238 2.68 -16.68 -4.15
CA ALA A 238 1.87 -17.14 -3.03
C ALA A 238 2.35 -16.50 -1.74
N THR A 239 1.42 -16.03 -0.91
CA THR A 239 1.71 -15.29 0.32
C THR A 239 0.79 -15.75 1.43
N ILE A 240 1.32 -15.94 2.64
CA ILE A 240 0.55 -16.06 3.89
C ILE A 240 0.89 -14.87 4.77
N VAL A 241 -0.14 -14.21 5.27
CA VAL A 241 -0.01 -13.15 6.27
C VAL A 241 -0.82 -13.56 7.50
N PRO A 242 -0.17 -13.73 8.67
CA PRO A 242 -0.87 -13.85 9.93
C PRO A 242 -1.64 -12.57 10.22
N ILE A 243 -2.93 -12.69 10.48
CA ILE A 243 -3.83 -11.61 10.86
C ILE A 243 -4.43 -11.88 12.23
N GLU A 244 -5.20 -10.95 12.76
CA GLU A 244 -5.86 -11.06 14.06
C GLU A 244 -6.69 -12.37 14.20
N ASP A 245 -7.05 -12.73 15.42
CA ASP A 245 -7.91 -13.86 15.78
C ASP A 245 -7.37 -15.24 15.39
N GLY A 246 -6.05 -15.41 15.36
CA GLY A 246 -5.43 -16.70 15.02
C GLY A 246 -5.72 -17.16 13.58
N ARG A 247 -5.78 -16.22 12.64
CA ARG A 247 -6.09 -16.50 11.24
C ARG A 247 -4.90 -16.25 10.33
N TRP A 248 -4.82 -17.02 9.27
CA TRP A 248 -3.89 -16.82 8.16
C TRP A 248 -4.64 -16.38 6.91
N GLN A 249 -4.32 -15.21 6.39
CA GLN A 249 -4.81 -14.76 5.10
C GLN A 249 -3.83 -15.18 4.01
N ALA A 250 -4.24 -16.12 3.17
CA ALA A 250 -3.45 -16.62 2.06
C ALA A 250 -3.91 -15.98 0.76
N THR A 251 -2.97 -15.35 0.04
CA THR A 251 -3.22 -14.72 -1.25
C THR A 251 -2.32 -15.31 -2.32
N LEU A 252 -2.94 -15.78 -3.38
CA LEU A 252 -2.30 -16.23 -4.61
C LEU A 252 -2.44 -15.14 -5.65
N SER A 253 -1.45 -14.97 -6.51
CA SER A 253 -1.58 -14.10 -7.67
C SER A 253 -0.88 -14.67 -8.89
N GLY A 254 -1.37 -14.29 -10.06
CA GLY A 254 -0.78 -14.72 -11.32
C GLY A 254 -1.03 -13.70 -12.43
N THR A 255 0.01 -13.47 -13.25
CA THR A 255 -0.08 -12.64 -14.45
C THR A 255 -0.74 -13.41 -15.59
N ARG A 256 -0.97 -12.78 -16.70
CA ARG A 256 -1.65 -13.34 -17.88
C ARG A 256 -1.10 -14.72 -18.26
N GLY A 257 -2.00 -15.71 -18.32
CA GLY A 257 -1.66 -17.11 -18.61
C GLY A 257 -1.23 -17.94 -17.40
N GLY A 258 -1.09 -17.32 -16.20
CA GLY A 258 -0.76 -18.00 -14.95
C GLY A 258 -1.70 -17.63 -13.79
N GLN A 259 -2.91 -17.15 -14.10
CA GLN A 259 -3.84 -16.64 -13.09
C GLN A 259 -4.40 -17.77 -12.21
N PRO A 260 -4.59 -17.52 -10.88
CA PRO A 260 -5.36 -18.40 -10.03
C PRO A 260 -6.86 -18.28 -10.36
N THR A 261 -7.61 -19.30 -10.00
CA THR A 261 -9.08 -19.37 -10.18
C THR A 261 -9.80 -19.21 -8.84
N GLY A 262 -11.14 -19.11 -8.89
CA GLY A 262 -12.00 -19.15 -7.71
C GLY A 262 -12.32 -20.57 -7.21
N ASP A 263 -11.78 -21.60 -7.86
CA ASP A 263 -12.00 -22.98 -7.46
C ASP A 263 -11.25 -23.29 -6.14
N PRO A 264 -11.98 -23.67 -5.07
CA PRO A 264 -11.37 -24.02 -3.79
C PRO A 264 -10.39 -25.19 -3.86
N GLU A 265 -10.63 -26.16 -4.75
CA GLU A 265 -9.79 -27.35 -4.91
C GLU A 265 -8.48 -27.02 -5.64
N ALA A 266 -8.46 -26.01 -6.48
CA ALA A 266 -7.28 -25.56 -7.19
C ALA A 266 -6.37 -24.66 -6.33
N PHE A 267 -6.82 -24.17 -5.17
CA PHE A 267 -6.11 -23.17 -4.37
C PHE A 267 -4.77 -23.69 -3.83
N ILE A 268 -4.77 -24.82 -3.13
CA ILE A 268 -3.55 -25.42 -2.56
C ILE A 268 -2.62 -25.96 -3.66
N PRO A 269 -3.10 -26.69 -4.69
CA PRO A 269 -2.26 -27.05 -5.84
C PRO A 269 -1.55 -25.86 -6.50
N PHE A 270 -2.25 -24.74 -6.71
CA PHE A 270 -1.62 -23.52 -7.22
C PHE A 270 -0.50 -23.03 -6.28
N ALA A 271 -0.78 -22.95 -4.97
CA ALA A 271 0.21 -22.50 -3.97
C ALA A 271 1.45 -23.39 -3.92
N LYS A 272 1.32 -24.70 -4.17
CA LYS A 272 2.44 -25.64 -4.29
C LYS A 272 3.18 -25.51 -5.63
N GLY A 273 2.51 -25.06 -6.68
CA GLY A 273 3.05 -24.92 -8.04
C GLY A 273 3.89 -23.67 -8.27
N VAL A 274 3.92 -22.70 -7.34
CA VAL A 274 4.77 -21.51 -7.46
C VAL A 274 6.25 -21.88 -7.27
N ARG A 275 7.15 -20.93 -7.40
CA ARG A 275 8.62 -21.16 -7.36
C ARG A 275 9.15 -21.86 -6.10
N ASP A 276 8.35 -21.99 -5.05
CA ASP A 276 8.63 -22.77 -3.86
C ASP A 276 7.31 -23.24 -3.23
N PRO A 277 7.16 -24.52 -2.88
CA PRO A 277 5.89 -25.08 -2.44
C PRO A 277 5.49 -24.70 -1.00
N ILE A 278 6.37 -24.05 -0.24
CA ILE A 278 6.22 -23.83 1.21
C ILE A 278 4.86 -23.24 1.61
N VAL A 279 4.29 -22.32 0.81
CA VAL A 279 2.97 -21.75 1.11
C VAL A 279 1.88 -22.81 1.02
N GLY A 280 1.91 -23.64 -0.03
CA GLY A 280 0.96 -24.74 -0.20
C GLY A 280 1.12 -25.82 0.88
N GLU A 281 2.35 -26.15 1.26
CA GLU A 281 2.66 -27.10 2.34
C GLU A 281 2.12 -26.61 3.70
N LEU A 282 2.29 -25.31 3.99
CA LEU A 282 1.76 -24.67 5.21
C LEU A 282 0.24 -24.67 5.28
N LEU A 283 -0.44 -24.61 4.13
CA LEU A 283 -1.90 -24.58 4.05
C LEU A 283 -2.54 -25.97 3.96
N GLU A 284 -1.75 -27.00 3.65
CA GLU A 284 -2.25 -28.37 3.50
C GLU A 284 -2.89 -28.87 4.79
N GLY A 285 -4.09 -29.42 4.67
CA GLY A 285 -4.86 -29.93 5.82
C GLY A 285 -5.42 -28.83 6.74
N ARG A 286 -5.19 -27.53 6.46
CA ARG A 286 -5.76 -26.43 7.28
C ARG A 286 -7.21 -26.20 6.95
N LYS A 287 -7.99 -25.88 7.97
CA LYS A 287 -9.40 -25.56 7.82
C LYS A 287 -9.59 -24.19 7.17
N PRO A 288 -10.23 -24.13 5.99
CA PRO A 288 -10.60 -22.85 5.41
C PRO A 288 -11.76 -22.21 6.18
N LEU A 289 -11.68 -20.89 6.37
CA LEU A 289 -12.69 -20.10 7.09
C LEU A 289 -13.56 -19.29 6.14
N THR A 290 -13.15 -19.13 4.87
CA THR A 290 -13.90 -18.39 3.84
C THR A 290 -13.90 -19.12 2.52
N ASP A 291 -14.78 -18.70 1.62
CA ASP A 291 -14.67 -19.01 0.19
C ASP A 291 -13.46 -18.30 -0.43
N VAL A 292 -13.12 -18.67 -1.66
CA VAL A 292 -12.05 -18.02 -2.43
C VAL A 292 -12.57 -16.70 -3.01
N ALA A 293 -12.01 -15.59 -2.57
CA ALA A 293 -12.30 -14.27 -3.14
C ALA A 293 -11.36 -14.00 -4.33
N VAL A 294 -11.91 -13.70 -5.50
CA VAL A 294 -11.14 -13.40 -6.71
C VAL A 294 -11.31 -11.95 -7.09
N THR A 295 -10.21 -11.28 -7.43
CA THR A 295 -10.22 -9.93 -8.01
C THR A 295 -9.39 -9.89 -9.28
N GLN A 296 -10.02 -9.34 -10.32
CA GLN A 296 -9.44 -9.09 -11.64
C GLN A 296 -9.34 -7.58 -11.89
N GLY A 297 -8.72 -7.19 -13.00
CA GLY A 297 -8.63 -5.79 -13.39
C GLY A 297 -7.72 -4.98 -12.46
N THR A 298 -6.58 -5.52 -12.07
CA THR A 298 -5.60 -4.94 -11.15
C THR A 298 -4.49 -4.15 -11.86
N ALA A 299 -4.71 -3.75 -13.12
CA ALA A 299 -3.75 -2.98 -13.91
C ALA A 299 -3.30 -1.71 -13.17
N ASN A 300 -2.02 -1.41 -13.31
CA ASN A 300 -1.50 -0.10 -12.90
C ASN A 300 -2.13 0.99 -13.78
N ARG A 301 -2.63 2.04 -13.14
CA ARG A 301 -3.24 3.19 -13.80
C ARG A 301 -2.84 4.46 -13.07
N ARG A 302 -2.48 5.52 -13.80
CA ARG A 302 -2.15 6.82 -13.24
C ARG A 302 -2.74 7.94 -14.08
N ILE A 303 -3.42 8.88 -13.43
CA ILE A 303 -3.82 10.16 -14.01
C ILE A 303 -2.81 11.21 -13.55
N PHE A 304 -2.24 11.96 -14.49
CA PHE A 304 -1.22 12.97 -14.22
C PHE A 304 -1.88 14.33 -13.91
N PHE A 305 -2.68 14.40 -12.84
CA PHE A 305 -3.34 15.63 -12.41
C PHE A 305 -2.34 16.78 -12.16
N GLU A 306 -1.14 16.46 -11.67
CA GLU A 306 -0.08 17.44 -11.41
C GLU A 306 0.46 18.15 -12.65
N LYS A 307 0.14 17.61 -13.85
CA LYS A 307 0.56 18.14 -15.15
C LYS A 307 -0.54 18.91 -15.88
N ALA A 308 -1.76 18.88 -15.35
CA ALA A 308 -2.89 19.58 -15.89
C ALA A 308 -3.08 20.94 -15.18
N ASP A 309 -3.76 21.86 -15.86
CA ASP A 309 -4.21 23.11 -15.23
C ASP A 309 -5.51 22.85 -14.48
N LEU A 310 -5.37 22.33 -13.26
CA LEU A 310 -6.50 22.00 -12.41
C LEU A 310 -7.21 23.26 -11.90
N PRO A 311 -8.55 23.22 -11.74
CA PRO A 311 -9.29 24.28 -11.08
C PRO A 311 -8.83 24.48 -9.63
N ASP A 312 -8.93 25.73 -9.14
CA ASP A 312 -8.81 25.99 -7.71
C ASP A 312 -9.90 25.25 -6.93
N GLY A 313 -9.61 24.92 -5.67
CA GLY A 313 -10.58 24.24 -4.83
C GLY A 313 -10.75 22.72 -5.12
N PHE A 314 -9.80 22.08 -5.83
CA PHE A 314 -9.84 20.65 -6.08
C PHE A 314 -8.46 20.00 -6.06
N PHE A 315 -8.37 18.80 -5.49
CA PHE A 315 -7.29 17.82 -5.74
C PHE A 315 -7.78 16.39 -5.53
N ALA A 316 -7.03 15.40 -6.04
CA ALA A 316 -7.30 13.98 -5.90
C ALA A 316 -6.21 13.28 -5.07
N VAL A 317 -6.55 12.16 -4.40
CA VAL A 317 -5.63 11.38 -3.57
C VAL A 317 -5.90 9.87 -3.64
N GLY A 318 -4.89 9.06 -3.33
CA GLY A 318 -5.00 7.60 -3.32
C GLY A 318 -5.27 7.02 -4.70
N ASP A 319 -6.12 6.00 -4.78
CA ASP A 319 -6.41 5.29 -6.01
C ASP A 319 -7.18 6.13 -7.05
N SER A 320 -7.69 7.31 -6.66
CA SER A 320 -8.24 8.30 -7.60
C SER A 320 -7.15 8.91 -8.48
N VAL A 321 -5.90 8.99 -7.98
CA VAL A 321 -4.73 9.47 -8.72
C VAL A 321 -4.01 8.33 -9.41
N ALA A 322 -3.69 7.27 -8.67
CA ALA A 322 -2.96 6.12 -9.19
C ALA A 322 -3.35 4.84 -8.46
N THR A 323 -3.67 3.83 -9.25
CA THR A 323 -3.80 2.45 -8.76
C THR A 323 -2.54 1.69 -9.12
N PHE A 324 -2.02 0.93 -8.17
CA PHE A 324 -0.84 0.11 -8.35
C PHE A 324 -1.21 -1.36 -8.28
N ASN A 325 -0.40 -2.20 -8.91
CA ASN A 325 -0.42 -3.62 -8.67
C ASN A 325 -0.30 -3.88 -7.15
N PRO A 326 -1.30 -4.53 -6.50
CA PRO A 326 -1.32 -4.73 -5.06
C PRO A 326 -0.13 -5.55 -4.53
N LEU A 327 0.54 -6.32 -5.38
CA LEU A 327 1.69 -7.17 -5.02
C LEU A 327 2.80 -6.39 -4.27
N TYR A 328 2.96 -5.11 -4.58
CA TYR A 328 3.99 -4.26 -3.95
C TYR A 328 3.54 -3.66 -2.61
N GLY A 329 2.25 -3.70 -2.28
CA GLY A 329 1.72 -3.23 -1.00
C GLY A 329 1.89 -1.72 -0.74
N GLN A 330 2.12 -0.89 -1.76
CA GLN A 330 2.53 0.51 -1.58
C GLN A 330 1.39 1.52 -1.57
N GLY A 331 0.19 1.17 -2.08
CA GLY A 331 -0.91 2.12 -2.28
C GLY A 331 -1.29 2.91 -1.02
N MET A 332 -1.45 2.23 0.12
CA MET A 332 -1.77 2.88 1.41
C MET A 332 -0.65 3.83 1.87
N THR A 333 0.60 3.40 1.71
CA THR A 333 1.77 4.21 2.07
C THR A 333 1.87 5.48 1.22
N VAL A 334 1.66 5.37 -0.10
CA VAL A 334 1.63 6.52 -1.03
C VAL A 334 0.57 7.52 -0.63
N ALA A 335 -0.66 7.05 -0.35
CA ALA A 335 -1.74 7.93 0.09
C ALA A 335 -1.42 8.65 1.39
N ALA A 336 -0.91 7.93 2.40
CA ALA A 336 -0.55 8.49 3.70
C ALA A 336 0.58 9.53 3.59
N GLN A 337 1.65 9.21 2.86
CA GLN A 337 2.77 10.13 2.67
C GLN A 337 2.38 11.35 1.83
N GLY A 338 1.54 11.15 0.80
CA GLY A 338 0.99 12.25 0.01
C GLY A 338 0.17 13.22 0.87
N LEU A 339 -0.70 12.69 1.73
CA LEU A 339 -1.51 13.50 2.65
C LEU A 339 -0.67 14.18 3.74
N LEU A 340 0.40 13.54 4.21
CA LEU A 340 1.34 14.20 5.12
C LEU A 340 2.05 15.39 4.46
N ALA A 341 2.39 15.29 3.16
CA ALA A 341 2.92 16.41 2.39
C ALA A 341 1.87 17.53 2.22
N VAL A 342 0.61 17.19 1.95
CA VAL A 342 -0.51 18.14 1.90
C VAL A 342 -0.70 18.82 3.26
N ARG A 343 -0.65 18.09 4.38
CA ARG A 343 -0.72 18.66 5.72
C ARG A 343 0.36 19.72 5.95
N THR A 344 1.60 19.41 5.55
CA THR A 344 2.72 20.35 5.66
C THR A 344 2.47 21.62 4.84
N LEU A 345 1.95 21.46 3.62
CA LEU A 345 1.58 22.57 2.74
C LEU A 345 0.47 23.44 3.35
N LEU A 346 -0.61 22.81 3.85
CA LEU A 346 -1.73 23.52 4.45
C LEU A 346 -1.33 24.28 5.71
N ARG A 347 -0.47 23.73 6.54
CA ARG A 347 0.08 24.42 7.72
C ARG A 347 0.92 25.64 7.35
N ALA A 348 1.65 25.57 6.23
CA ALA A 348 2.49 26.67 5.77
C ALA A 348 1.72 27.79 5.09
N LYS A 349 0.68 27.45 4.29
CA LYS A 349 -0.01 28.44 3.42
C LYS A 349 -1.46 28.70 3.80
N GLY A 350 -2.09 27.83 4.55
CA GLY A 350 -3.51 27.85 4.87
C GLY A 350 -4.41 27.39 3.71
N LEU A 351 -5.62 26.99 4.04
CA LEU A 351 -6.61 26.47 3.08
C LEU A 351 -7.12 27.56 2.12
N SER A 352 -7.03 28.82 2.52
CA SER A 352 -7.49 29.97 1.69
C SER A 352 -6.49 30.40 0.63
N HIS A 353 -5.29 29.78 0.59
CA HIS A 353 -4.30 30.16 -0.40
C HIS A 353 -4.80 29.88 -1.82
N PRO A 354 -4.73 30.86 -2.74
CA PRO A 354 -5.00 30.59 -4.16
C PRO A 354 -4.15 29.42 -4.65
N SER A 355 -4.69 28.59 -5.49
CA SER A 355 -4.00 27.40 -6.05
C SER A 355 -3.67 26.30 -5.05
N ILE A 356 -4.24 26.29 -3.81
CA ILE A 356 -3.93 25.28 -2.80
C ILE A 356 -4.19 23.86 -3.31
N GLY A 357 -5.25 23.62 -4.09
CA GLY A 357 -5.55 22.32 -4.70
C GLY A 357 -4.47 21.88 -5.70
N ARG A 358 -4.03 22.76 -6.59
CA ARG A 358 -2.93 22.47 -7.54
C ARG A 358 -1.61 22.18 -6.84
N GLU A 359 -1.31 22.96 -5.79
CA GLU A 359 -0.09 22.71 -5.00
C GLU A 359 -0.16 21.42 -4.20
N ALA A 360 -1.32 21.08 -3.64
CA ALA A 360 -1.57 19.81 -2.97
C ALA A 360 -1.36 18.63 -3.95
N GLN A 361 -1.88 18.76 -5.18
CA GLN A 361 -1.68 17.73 -6.19
C GLN A 361 -0.20 17.56 -6.58
N ARG A 362 0.56 18.67 -6.67
CA ARG A 362 2.01 18.63 -6.91
C ARG A 362 2.78 18.04 -5.72
N ALA A 363 2.33 18.30 -4.48
CA ALA A 363 2.95 17.75 -3.28
C ALA A 363 2.78 16.22 -3.16
N ILE A 364 1.69 15.66 -3.69
CA ILE A 364 1.41 14.22 -3.73
C ILE A 364 2.25 13.52 -4.81
N ALA A 365 2.50 14.17 -5.93
CA ALA A 365 3.05 13.57 -7.14
C ALA A 365 4.39 12.81 -6.96
N PRO A 366 5.36 13.25 -6.13
CA PRO A 366 6.62 12.54 -5.93
C PRO A 366 6.43 11.14 -5.34
N GLN A 367 5.54 10.98 -4.34
CA GLN A 367 5.26 9.69 -3.71
C GLN A 367 4.58 8.73 -4.69
N VAL A 368 3.64 9.26 -5.48
CA VAL A 368 2.98 8.51 -6.55
C VAL A 368 4.00 8.07 -7.61
N ALA A 369 4.93 8.95 -8.02
CA ALA A 369 5.92 8.64 -9.04
C ALA A 369 6.84 7.49 -8.63
N VAL A 370 7.30 7.45 -7.38
CA VAL A 370 8.16 6.37 -6.87
C VAL A 370 7.48 5.02 -6.97
N ALA A 371 6.26 4.90 -6.48
CA ALA A 371 5.52 3.63 -6.52
C ALA A 371 5.13 3.25 -7.95
N TRP A 372 4.77 4.24 -8.78
CA TRP A 372 4.47 4.05 -10.20
C TRP A 372 5.64 3.46 -10.97
N ASP A 373 6.81 4.08 -10.86
CA ASP A 373 7.99 3.65 -11.59
C ASP A 373 8.44 2.26 -11.13
N LEU A 374 8.35 1.96 -9.82
CA LEU A 374 8.66 0.63 -9.29
C LEU A 374 7.72 -0.44 -9.84
N ALA A 375 6.40 -0.23 -9.75
CA ALA A 375 5.41 -1.21 -10.17
C ALA A 375 5.45 -1.45 -11.69
N THR A 376 5.45 -0.36 -12.48
CA THR A 376 5.37 -0.47 -13.95
C THR A 376 6.63 -1.03 -14.58
N SER A 377 7.82 -0.74 -14.00
CA SER A 377 9.09 -1.27 -14.50
C SER A 377 9.21 -2.79 -14.34
N GLN A 378 8.50 -3.38 -13.40
CA GLN A 378 8.47 -4.82 -13.18
C GLN A 378 7.33 -5.49 -13.94
N ASP A 379 6.13 -4.90 -13.90
CA ASP A 379 4.93 -5.51 -14.48
C ASP A 379 5.00 -5.62 -16.01
N ILE A 380 5.71 -4.69 -16.68
CA ILE A 380 5.86 -4.71 -18.14
C ILE A 380 6.77 -5.85 -18.63
N LEU A 381 7.56 -6.46 -17.75
CA LEU A 381 8.47 -7.56 -18.11
C LEU A 381 7.75 -8.91 -18.28
N TYR A 382 6.54 -9.06 -17.78
CA TYR A 382 5.81 -10.31 -17.88
C TYR A 382 5.26 -10.53 -19.30
N PRO A 383 5.21 -11.80 -19.77
CA PRO A 383 4.64 -12.14 -21.07
C PRO A 383 3.22 -11.61 -21.24
N GLY A 384 2.95 -10.98 -22.38
CA GLY A 384 1.64 -10.44 -22.72
C GLY A 384 1.24 -9.19 -21.90
N ALA A 385 2.15 -8.60 -21.15
CA ALA A 385 1.91 -7.29 -20.54
C ALA A 385 1.79 -6.21 -21.63
N THR A 386 0.90 -5.24 -21.36
CA THR A 386 0.64 -4.11 -22.29
C THR A 386 0.78 -2.79 -21.53
N GLY A 387 1.08 -1.71 -22.26
CA GLY A 387 1.15 -0.36 -21.67
C GLY A 387 2.40 0.41 -22.07
N ILE A 388 2.93 1.19 -21.16
CA ILE A 388 4.10 2.05 -21.41
C ILE A 388 5.35 1.18 -21.59
N GLU A 389 6.04 1.37 -22.71
CA GLU A 389 7.34 0.73 -22.93
C GLU A 389 8.41 1.23 -21.93
N PRO A 390 9.37 0.34 -21.57
CA PRO A 390 10.49 0.73 -20.72
C PRO A 390 11.26 1.91 -21.33
N ARG A 391 11.66 2.86 -20.47
CA ARG A 391 12.49 3.99 -20.91
C ARG A 391 13.86 3.52 -21.37
N ALA A 392 14.48 4.27 -22.28
CA ALA A 392 15.89 4.07 -22.65
C ALA A 392 16.77 4.06 -21.39
N GLY A 393 17.64 3.06 -21.26
CA GLY A 393 18.49 2.88 -20.06
C GLY A 393 17.86 2.06 -18.93
N ALA A 394 16.57 1.68 -19.01
CA ALA A 394 15.92 0.85 -17.98
C ALA A 394 16.68 -0.48 -17.76
N GLY A 395 17.26 -1.08 -18.81
CA GLY A 395 18.02 -2.32 -18.68
C GLY A 395 19.23 -2.20 -17.75
N LEU A 396 19.96 -1.08 -17.78
CA LEU A 396 21.12 -0.86 -16.89
C LEU A 396 20.66 -0.69 -15.43
N LEU A 397 19.58 0.06 -15.20
CA LEU A 397 19.00 0.23 -13.88
C LEU A 397 18.48 -1.12 -13.32
N ASN A 398 17.80 -1.89 -14.15
CA ASN A 398 17.31 -3.22 -13.78
C ASN A 398 18.47 -4.15 -13.42
N ALA A 399 19.56 -4.15 -14.18
CA ALA A 399 20.76 -4.94 -13.86
C ALA A 399 21.43 -4.51 -12.54
N TYR A 400 21.43 -3.21 -12.24
CA TYR A 400 21.90 -2.70 -10.93
C TYR A 400 21.02 -3.18 -9.79
N VAL A 401 19.70 -3.03 -9.92
CA VAL A 401 18.73 -3.47 -8.91
C VAL A 401 18.80 -4.99 -8.72
N ASP A 402 18.92 -5.76 -9.80
CA ASP A 402 19.11 -7.22 -9.74
C ASP A 402 20.36 -7.60 -8.93
N ARG A 403 21.47 -6.89 -9.15
CA ARG A 403 22.71 -7.13 -8.39
C ARG A 403 22.56 -6.74 -6.92
N LEU A 404 21.85 -5.63 -6.61
CA LEU A 404 21.51 -5.23 -5.25
C LEU A 404 20.70 -6.32 -4.56
N MET A 405 19.64 -6.82 -5.22
CA MET A 405 18.78 -7.89 -4.72
C MET A 405 19.55 -9.18 -4.50
N THR A 406 20.45 -9.54 -5.42
CA THR A 406 21.38 -10.69 -5.26
C THR A 406 22.24 -10.51 -4.01
N GLY A 407 22.80 -9.33 -3.83
CA GLY A 407 23.60 -9.03 -2.63
C GLY A 407 22.79 -9.06 -1.33
N ALA A 408 21.52 -8.66 -1.37
CA ALA A 408 20.63 -8.69 -0.20
C ALA A 408 20.34 -10.12 0.29
N THR A 409 20.54 -11.16 -0.55
CA THR A 409 20.43 -12.56 -0.11
C THR A 409 21.56 -13.01 0.83
N THR A 410 22.62 -12.19 1.00
CA THR A 410 23.80 -12.56 1.78
C THR A 410 24.35 -11.44 2.66
N LYS A 411 24.10 -10.17 2.34
CA LYS A 411 24.64 -9.00 3.06
C LYS A 411 23.53 -8.22 3.76
N SER A 412 23.63 -8.06 5.08
CA SER A 412 22.69 -7.31 5.91
C SER A 412 22.57 -5.84 5.48
N SER A 413 23.70 -5.19 5.10
CA SER A 413 23.70 -3.80 4.62
C SER A 413 22.86 -3.60 3.36
N LEU A 414 22.88 -4.57 2.42
CA LEU A 414 22.07 -4.53 1.21
C LEU A 414 20.60 -4.90 1.47
N THR A 415 20.34 -5.81 2.43
CA THR A 415 18.98 -6.06 2.93
C THR A 415 18.40 -4.78 3.55
N ALA A 416 19.19 -4.07 4.37
CA ALA A 416 18.77 -2.80 4.95
C ALA A 416 18.48 -1.75 3.88
N ALA A 417 19.37 -1.60 2.89
CA ALA A 417 19.19 -0.65 1.78
C ALA A 417 17.92 -0.98 0.97
N LEU A 418 17.66 -2.28 0.70
CA LEU A 418 16.47 -2.75 0.03
C LEU A 418 15.22 -2.37 0.81
N LEU A 419 15.16 -2.72 2.08
CA LEU A 419 14.01 -2.47 2.95
C LEU A 419 13.72 -0.97 3.12
N GLN A 420 14.73 -0.09 3.18
CA GLN A 420 14.52 1.35 3.25
C GLN A 420 13.69 1.89 2.10
N VAL A 421 13.89 1.38 0.90
CA VAL A 421 13.18 1.86 -0.30
C VAL A 421 11.85 1.13 -0.51
N ILE A 422 11.82 -0.20 -0.36
CA ILE A 422 10.56 -0.97 -0.54
C ILE A 422 9.50 -0.53 0.47
N THR A 423 9.89 -0.28 1.73
CA THR A 423 8.96 0.20 2.76
C THR A 423 8.71 1.71 2.69
N MET A 424 9.25 2.39 1.65
CA MET A 424 9.06 3.81 1.36
C MET A 424 9.53 4.75 2.50
N ASN A 425 10.57 4.37 3.25
CA ASN A 425 11.21 5.27 4.22
C ASN A 425 12.27 6.17 3.56
N ARG A 426 12.81 5.73 2.42
CA ARG A 426 13.77 6.49 1.60
C ARG A 426 13.37 6.40 0.12
N ALA A 427 13.73 7.46 -0.61
CA ALA A 427 13.57 7.47 -2.06
C ALA A 427 14.53 6.45 -2.73
N PRO A 428 14.26 5.98 -3.95
CA PRO A 428 15.14 5.07 -4.70
C PRO A 428 16.58 5.58 -4.89
N SER A 429 16.80 6.89 -4.84
CA SER A 429 18.15 7.49 -4.82
C SER A 429 19.02 7.03 -3.62
N TYR A 430 18.42 6.45 -2.60
CA TYR A 430 19.15 5.83 -1.50
C TYR A 430 20.03 4.68 -1.99
N TRP A 431 19.62 3.93 -2.98
CA TRP A 431 20.36 2.80 -3.53
C TRP A 431 21.65 3.21 -4.24
N ILE A 432 21.76 4.45 -4.74
CA ILE A 432 22.97 4.96 -5.42
C ILE A 432 23.91 5.75 -4.49
N ARG A 433 23.74 5.66 -3.16
CA ARG A 433 24.70 6.20 -2.21
C ARG A 433 26.05 5.47 -2.30
N PRO A 434 27.19 6.14 -2.12
CA PRO A 434 28.52 5.52 -2.31
C PRO A 434 28.70 4.20 -1.56
N GLY A 435 28.29 4.12 -0.29
CA GLY A 435 28.38 2.90 0.52
C GLY A 435 27.54 1.74 -0.04
N VAL A 436 26.32 2.03 -0.51
CA VAL A 436 25.45 1.02 -1.13
C VAL A 436 26.05 0.56 -2.46
N VAL A 437 26.49 1.49 -3.30
CA VAL A 437 27.15 1.16 -4.59
C VAL A 437 28.36 0.28 -4.37
N TRP A 438 29.19 0.59 -3.38
CA TRP A 438 30.35 -0.20 -3.01
C TRP A 438 29.96 -1.63 -2.62
N ASP A 439 28.93 -1.78 -1.80
CA ASP A 439 28.42 -3.09 -1.40
C ASP A 439 27.82 -3.87 -2.58
N VAL A 440 27.10 -3.19 -3.48
CA VAL A 440 26.54 -3.81 -4.70
C VAL A 440 27.64 -4.30 -5.64
N VAL A 441 28.71 -3.52 -5.86
CA VAL A 441 29.85 -3.94 -6.70
C VAL A 441 30.52 -5.20 -6.15
N ARG A 442 30.58 -5.33 -4.82
CA ARG A 442 31.17 -6.48 -4.13
C ARG A 442 30.18 -7.61 -3.83
N ALA A 443 28.92 -7.43 -4.20
CA ALA A 443 27.89 -8.42 -3.94
C ALA A 443 28.14 -9.72 -4.72
N SER A 444 27.94 -10.84 -4.06
CA SER A 444 27.90 -12.16 -4.67
C SER A 444 26.74 -12.94 -4.05
N GLY A 445 26.08 -13.78 -4.83
CA GLY A 445 25.07 -14.72 -4.31
C GLY A 445 25.66 -15.97 -3.64
N ARG A 446 26.99 -16.01 -3.42
CA ARG A 446 27.62 -17.15 -2.74
C ARG A 446 27.19 -17.19 -1.28
N GLY A 447 26.65 -18.33 -0.84
CA GLY A 447 26.12 -18.51 0.52
C GLY A 447 24.64 -18.12 0.68
N ALA A 448 23.93 -17.81 -0.42
CA ALA A 448 22.48 -17.63 -0.37
C ALA A 448 21.76 -18.88 0.18
N LEU A 449 20.70 -18.66 0.94
CA LEU A 449 19.93 -19.72 1.56
C LEU A 449 19.24 -20.57 0.48
N LYS A 450 19.31 -21.91 0.66
CA LYS A 450 18.73 -22.89 -0.27
C LYS A 450 17.28 -23.26 0.09
N ALA A 451 16.90 -23.08 1.36
CA ALA A 451 15.59 -23.42 1.90
C ALA A 451 14.97 -22.21 2.63
N PRO A 452 13.64 -22.23 2.88
CA PRO A 452 12.98 -21.20 3.67
C PRO A 452 13.63 -21.06 5.05
N PRO A 453 14.02 -19.84 5.48
CA PRO A 453 14.67 -19.62 6.77
C PRO A 453 13.68 -19.62 7.94
N LEU A 454 12.90 -20.71 8.09
CA LEU A 454 12.05 -20.96 9.23
C LEU A 454 12.88 -21.45 10.41
N THR A 455 12.60 -20.96 11.62
CA THR A 455 13.19 -21.49 12.85
C THR A 455 12.64 -22.86 13.18
N ALA A 456 13.31 -23.62 14.07
CA ALA A 456 12.81 -24.92 14.51
C ALA A 456 11.41 -24.81 15.14
N ALA A 457 11.19 -23.80 16.01
CA ALA A 457 9.88 -23.58 16.62
C ALA A 457 8.77 -23.28 15.59
N GLU A 458 9.07 -22.47 14.55
CA GLU A 458 8.12 -22.20 13.47
C GLU A 458 7.81 -23.46 12.64
N ARG A 459 8.80 -24.29 12.39
CA ARG A 459 8.63 -25.57 11.69
C ARG A 459 7.75 -26.53 12.50
N THR A 460 8.04 -26.67 13.79
CA THR A 460 7.25 -27.51 14.71
C THR A 460 5.78 -27.06 14.76
N VAL A 461 5.55 -25.76 14.99
CA VAL A 461 4.19 -25.20 15.02
C VAL A 461 3.46 -25.38 13.68
N ALA A 462 4.18 -25.29 12.58
CA ALA A 462 3.63 -25.50 11.24
C ALA A 462 3.38 -26.97 10.90
N GLY A 463 3.91 -27.92 11.68
CA GLY A 463 3.83 -29.35 11.40
C GLY A 463 4.77 -29.83 10.28
N LEU A 464 5.86 -29.08 10.02
CA LEU A 464 6.83 -29.36 8.97
C LEU A 464 8.01 -30.26 9.42
N ASP A 465 8.04 -30.69 10.67
CA ASP A 465 9.17 -31.43 11.24
C ASP A 465 9.18 -32.92 10.90
N GLN A 466 8.23 -33.42 10.11
CA GLN A 466 8.12 -34.83 9.87
C GLN A 466 9.09 -35.39 8.80
N ASP A 467 9.71 -34.52 7.94
CA ASP A 467 10.65 -34.96 6.90
C ASP A 467 11.66 -33.87 6.47
N GLY A 468 12.71 -33.58 7.23
CA GLY A 468 13.81 -32.79 6.67
C GLY A 468 14.92 -32.36 7.65
N PRO A 469 16.18 -32.18 7.20
CA PRO A 469 17.29 -31.78 8.05
C PRO A 469 17.15 -30.35 8.55
N ALA A 470 17.46 -30.15 9.82
CA ALA A 470 17.48 -28.85 10.48
C ALA A 470 18.32 -27.81 9.70
N ALA A 471 17.76 -26.61 9.48
CA ALA A 471 18.54 -25.49 8.96
C ALA A 471 19.68 -25.13 9.94
N PRO A 472 20.88 -24.77 9.45
CA PRO A 472 21.96 -24.32 10.32
C PRO A 472 21.57 -23.05 11.06
N ALA A 473 21.90 -22.99 12.35
CA ALA A 473 21.71 -21.82 13.18
C ALA A 473 22.33 -20.58 12.52
N ALA A 474 21.62 -19.45 12.56
CA ALA A 474 22.13 -18.18 12.06
C ALA A 474 23.44 -17.86 12.76
N PRO A 475 24.48 -17.35 12.06
CA PRO A 475 25.69 -16.89 12.70
C PRO A 475 25.35 -15.78 13.69
N ALA A 476 25.91 -15.90 14.90
CA ALA A 476 25.81 -14.87 15.93
C ALA A 476 26.27 -13.54 15.33
N GLY A 477 25.39 -12.53 15.37
CA GLY A 477 25.67 -11.23 14.81
C GLY A 477 26.88 -10.60 15.51
N ASP A 478 27.77 -10.02 14.71
CA ASP A 478 28.77 -9.11 15.21
C ASP A 478 28.07 -7.97 15.98
N PRO A 479 28.64 -7.52 17.12
CA PRO A 479 28.04 -6.45 17.90
C PRO A 479 27.91 -5.20 17.04
N ALA A 480 26.71 -4.66 17.02
CA ALA A 480 26.31 -3.48 16.29
C ALA A 480 27.33 -2.35 16.45
N GLY A 481 27.84 -1.87 15.34
CA GLY A 481 28.55 -0.59 15.28
C GLY A 481 27.61 0.49 15.82
N SER A 482 28.16 1.34 16.68
CA SER A 482 27.47 2.45 17.33
C SER A 482 26.60 3.25 16.37
N PRO A 483 25.43 3.72 16.80
CA PRO A 483 24.58 4.57 15.97
C PRO A 483 25.31 5.90 15.71
N ASP A 484 25.39 6.27 14.46
CA ASP A 484 25.86 7.56 13.99
C ASP A 484 24.97 8.67 14.63
N PRO A 485 25.54 9.73 15.21
CA PRO A 485 24.76 10.78 15.86
C PRO A 485 23.83 11.46 14.86
N ALA A 486 22.61 11.69 15.28
CA ALA A 486 21.58 12.39 14.54
C ALA A 486 22.08 13.73 14.03
N ASP A 487 22.08 13.93 12.71
CA ASP A 487 22.26 15.23 12.09
C ASP A 487 21.15 16.18 12.57
N PRO A 488 21.49 17.34 13.13
CA PRO A 488 20.51 18.34 13.49
C PRO A 488 19.89 18.92 12.22
N VAL A 489 18.58 18.98 12.19
CA VAL A 489 17.80 19.66 11.16
C VAL A 489 18.28 21.11 11.04
N GLY A 490 19.01 21.39 9.97
CA GLY A 490 19.41 22.73 9.61
C GLY A 490 18.17 23.58 9.25
N GLN A 491 17.84 24.52 10.12
CA GLN A 491 17.17 25.74 9.72
C GLN A 491 18.13 26.52 8.81
N ALA A 492 17.70 26.91 7.62
CA ALA A 492 17.92 28.23 7.06
C ALA A 492 17.76 28.26 5.53
N ARG A 493 16.92 29.19 5.13
CA ARG A 493 16.82 30.00 3.89
C ARG A 493 16.14 29.36 2.69
#